data_412d3c53972379f4460b593a083a9c8a
#
_entry.id   412d3c53972379f4460b593a083a9c8a
#
_cell.length_a   1.000
_cell.length_b   1.000
_cell.length_c   1.000
_cell.angle_alpha   90.00
_cell.angle_beta   90.00
_cell.angle_gamma   90.00
#
_symmetry.space_group_name_H-M   'P 1'
#
loop_
_entity.id
_entity.type
_entity.pdbx_description
1 polymer ?
#
loop_
_entity_poly.entity_id
_entity_poly.type
_entity_poly.pdbx_seq_one_letter_code
_entity_poly.pdbx_strand_id
1 'polypeptide(L)'
;MLLFCIENAHSKMKVIDNIVELQNELFEVRKEGKSIGLVPTMGALHEGHASLVKRSVKENDITVVSVFLNPTQFNDKGDLERYPRTLDHDCTLMDECGADIVFAPSVKEMYPTPDTRKFEFPPVTTVMEGAHRPGHFNGVCQVVSRLFYIVTPDRAYFGEKDWQQIAVVKELVRYIG
;
A
#
# COMPACT_ATOMS: atom_id res chain seq x y z
N MET A 1 3.82 42.45 21.68
CA MET A 1 3.65 41.68 20.44
C MET A 1 3.56 40.21 20.86
N LEU A 2 2.35 39.68 21.05
CA LEU A 2 2.14 38.26 21.38
C LEU A 2 2.24 37.43 20.08
N LEU A 3 3.31 36.67 19.97
CA LEU A 3 3.39 35.59 18.96
C LEU A 3 2.53 34.41 19.47
N PHE A 4 1.35 34.23 18.84
CA PHE A 4 0.64 32.96 18.96
C PHE A 4 1.31 31.97 18.01
N CYS A 5 2.11 31.05 18.57
CA CYS A 5 2.54 29.85 17.88
C CYS A 5 1.33 28.91 17.85
N ILE A 6 0.68 28.76 16.70
CA ILE A 6 -0.25 27.65 16.48
C ILE A 6 0.66 26.45 16.17
N GLU A 7 0.96 25.65 17.18
CA GLU A 7 1.48 24.31 16.94
C GLU A 7 0.39 23.57 16.15
N ASN A 8 0.67 23.28 14.88
CA ASN A 8 -0.08 22.26 14.17
C ASN A 8 0.09 20.98 14.98
N ALA A 9 -0.95 20.60 15.73
CA ALA A 9 -1.03 19.28 16.29
C ALA A 9 -1.09 18.30 15.09
N HIS A 10 0.08 17.80 14.66
CA HIS A 10 0.12 16.63 13.81
C HIS A 10 -0.62 15.56 14.60
N SER A 11 -1.77 15.17 14.08
CA SER A 11 -2.50 14.02 14.60
C SER A 11 -1.52 12.86 14.59
N LYS A 12 -1.28 12.24 15.74
CA LYS A 12 -0.38 11.10 15.86
C LYS A 12 -0.80 10.05 14.83
N MET A 13 0.13 9.60 14.00
CA MET A 13 -0.11 8.55 13.00
C MET A 13 -0.84 7.35 13.63
N LYS A 14 -1.87 6.87 12.97
CA LYS A 14 -2.65 5.70 13.41
C LYS A 14 -2.08 4.42 12.80
N VAL A 15 -1.98 3.37 13.61
CA VAL A 15 -1.68 2.01 13.12
C VAL A 15 -2.95 1.19 13.23
N ILE A 16 -3.46 0.71 12.09
CA ILE A 16 -4.74 -0.01 11.97
C ILE A 16 -4.46 -1.37 11.33
N ASP A 17 -4.98 -2.44 11.90
CA ASP A 17 -4.84 -3.81 11.40
C ASP A 17 -6.17 -4.42 10.91
N ASN A 18 -7.27 -3.73 11.14
CA ASN A 18 -8.62 -4.17 10.80
C ASN A 18 -9.21 -3.38 9.63
N ILE A 19 -9.78 -4.07 8.66
CA ILE A 19 -10.35 -3.46 7.44
C ILE A 19 -11.54 -2.56 7.76
N VAL A 20 -12.44 -3.00 8.64
CA VAL A 20 -13.66 -2.23 8.97
C VAL A 20 -13.30 -0.93 9.69
N GLU A 21 -12.32 -0.98 10.60
CA GLU A 21 -11.81 0.20 11.29
C GLU A 21 -11.21 1.20 10.29
N LEU A 22 -10.35 0.72 9.39
CA LEU A 22 -9.77 1.56 8.34
C LEU A 22 -10.85 2.20 7.45
N GLN A 23 -11.82 1.41 7.01
CA GLN A 23 -12.90 1.91 6.15
C GLN A 23 -13.76 2.96 6.84
N ASN A 24 -14.05 2.79 8.12
CA ASN A 24 -14.79 3.79 8.92
C ASN A 24 -13.99 5.09 9.03
N GLU A 25 -12.69 5.02 9.31
CA GLU A 25 -11.83 6.20 9.37
C GLU A 25 -11.80 6.94 8.03
N LEU A 26 -11.59 6.22 6.93
CA LEU A 26 -11.53 6.80 5.59
C LEU A 26 -12.90 7.31 5.09
N PHE A 27 -13.99 6.75 5.59
CA PHE A 27 -15.33 7.26 5.30
C PHE A 27 -15.54 8.67 5.88
N GLU A 28 -15.12 8.92 7.12
CA GLU A 28 -15.20 10.25 7.72
C GLU A 28 -14.28 11.25 6.97
N VAL A 29 -13.08 10.83 6.59
CA VAL A 29 -12.16 11.63 5.75
C VAL A 29 -12.84 12.08 4.46
N ARG A 30 -13.54 11.18 3.77
CA ARG A 30 -14.24 11.49 2.52
C ARG A 30 -15.43 12.41 2.70
N LYS A 31 -16.17 12.30 3.81
CA LYS A 31 -17.25 13.24 4.12
C LYS A 31 -16.77 14.69 4.21
N GLU A 32 -15.52 14.88 4.63
CA GLU A 32 -14.88 16.18 4.69
C GLU A 32 -14.35 16.66 3.32
N GLY A 33 -14.51 15.87 2.27
CA GLY A 33 -14.05 16.17 0.92
C GLY A 33 -12.52 16.03 0.74
N LYS A 34 -11.83 15.34 1.66
CA LYS A 34 -10.38 15.15 1.65
C LYS A 34 -9.95 14.06 0.70
N SER A 35 -8.82 14.29 0.03
CA SER A 35 -8.16 13.32 -0.85
C SER A 35 -7.32 12.31 -0.08
N ILE A 36 -7.24 11.07 -0.61
CA ILE A 36 -6.52 9.95 0.00
C ILE A 36 -5.44 9.44 -0.96
N GLY A 37 -4.20 9.46 -0.49
CA GLY A 37 -3.07 8.80 -1.14
C GLY A 37 -2.79 7.43 -0.53
N LEU A 38 -2.45 6.44 -1.36
CA LEU A 38 -2.06 5.10 -0.93
C LEU A 38 -0.64 4.77 -1.36
N VAL A 39 0.19 4.30 -0.44
CA VAL A 39 1.52 3.76 -0.70
C VAL A 39 1.55 2.27 -0.33
N PRO A 40 1.38 1.35 -1.29
CA PRO A 40 1.43 -0.08 -1.02
C PRO A 40 2.86 -0.55 -0.76
N THR A 41 3.09 -1.25 0.36
CA THR A 41 4.40 -1.83 0.70
C THR A 41 4.26 -3.23 1.33
N MET A 42 5.37 -3.94 1.39
CA MET A 42 5.45 -5.23 2.09
C MET A 42 6.16 -5.13 3.46
N GLY A 43 6.49 -3.93 3.91
CA GLY A 43 7.37 -3.71 5.07
C GLY A 43 8.85 -3.71 4.71
N ALA A 44 9.73 -3.74 5.72
CA ALA A 44 11.18 -3.53 5.57
C ALA A 44 11.49 -2.23 4.82
N LEU A 45 10.93 -1.14 5.30
CA LEU A 45 10.91 0.14 4.61
C LEU A 45 12.30 0.81 4.62
N HIS A 46 12.58 1.59 3.60
CA HIS A 46 13.83 2.31 3.38
C HIS A 46 13.56 3.64 2.67
N GLU A 47 14.61 4.44 2.43
CA GLU A 47 14.51 5.78 1.84
C GLU A 47 13.73 5.84 0.50
N GLY A 48 13.75 4.78 -0.30
CA GLY A 48 12.93 4.69 -1.51
C GLY A 48 11.43 4.72 -1.19
N HIS A 49 10.99 4.00 -0.16
CA HIS A 49 9.60 4.06 0.31
C HIS A 49 9.30 5.40 0.97
N ALA A 50 10.22 5.92 1.78
CA ALA A 50 10.09 7.25 2.39
C ALA A 50 9.84 8.35 1.35
N SER A 51 10.50 8.29 0.19
CA SER A 51 10.29 9.25 -0.90
C SER A 51 8.87 9.19 -1.49
N LEU A 52 8.28 8.00 -1.61
CA LEU A 52 6.90 7.81 -2.07
C LEU A 52 5.90 8.37 -1.05
N VAL A 53 6.13 8.12 0.24
CA VAL A 53 5.28 8.63 1.32
C VAL A 53 5.32 10.15 1.37
N LYS A 54 6.51 10.76 1.38
CA LYS A 54 6.68 12.22 1.33
C LYS A 54 6.00 12.85 0.10
N ARG A 55 6.01 12.15 -1.04
CA ARG A 55 5.30 12.58 -2.24
C ARG A 55 3.78 12.51 -2.05
N SER A 56 3.28 11.41 -1.47
CA SER A 56 1.86 11.25 -1.16
C SER A 56 1.36 12.31 -0.19
N VAL A 57 2.08 12.55 0.90
CA VAL A 57 1.77 13.61 1.91
C VAL A 57 1.68 15.00 1.28
N LYS A 58 2.53 15.28 0.30
CA LYS A 58 2.50 16.57 -0.41
C LYS A 58 1.29 16.74 -1.34
N GLU A 59 0.76 15.64 -1.86
CA GLU A 59 -0.24 15.65 -2.95
C GLU A 59 -1.64 15.27 -2.51
N ASN A 60 -1.81 14.80 -1.26
CA ASN A 60 -3.10 14.40 -0.71
C ASN A 60 -3.27 14.94 0.70
N ASP A 61 -4.52 14.99 1.16
CA ASP A 61 -4.87 15.44 2.51
C ASP A 61 -4.60 14.35 3.55
N ILE A 62 -4.75 13.07 3.17
CA ILE A 62 -4.47 11.90 4.01
C ILE A 62 -3.61 10.90 3.23
N THR A 63 -2.58 10.40 3.88
CA THR A 63 -1.71 9.35 3.32
C THR A 63 -1.82 8.06 4.13
N VAL A 64 -2.23 7.00 3.44
CA VAL A 64 -2.28 5.62 3.95
C VAL A 64 -1.08 4.85 3.40
N VAL A 65 -0.30 4.25 4.28
CA VAL A 65 0.79 3.32 3.91
C VAL A 65 0.36 1.92 4.30
N SER A 66 0.25 0.98 3.35
CA SER A 66 0.02 -0.41 3.72
C SER A 66 1.35 -1.12 3.98
N VAL A 67 1.42 -1.87 5.08
CA VAL A 67 2.53 -2.76 5.43
C VAL A 67 1.98 -4.19 5.47
N PHE A 68 2.00 -4.87 4.32
CA PHE A 68 1.42 -6.20 4.20
C PHE A 68 2.30 -7.14 3.39
N LEU A 69 2.88 -8.14 4.07
CA LEU A 69 3.65 -9.19 3.43
C LEU A 69 2.71 -10.19 2.74
N ASN A 70 2.45 -9.95 1.45
CA ASN A 70 1.50 -10.74 0.68
C ASN A 70 2.03 -12.12 0.29
N PRO A 71 1.50 -13.23 0.84
CA PRO A 71 2.04 -14.55 0.53
C PRO A 71 1.77 -15.01 -0.91
N THR A 72 0.73 -14.48 -1.58
CA THR A 72 0.31 -14.97 -2.90
C THR A 72 1.25 -14.54 -4.04
N GLN A 73 2.12 -13.56 -3.81
CA GLN A 73 3.10 -13.11 -4.80
C GLN A 73 4.49 -13.76 -4.67
N PHE A 74 4.68 -14.62 -3.66
CA PHE A 74 5.94 -15.35 -3.46
C PHE A 74 5.89 -16.72 -4.13
N ASN A 75 6.86 -16.99 -5.00
CA ASN A 75 7.03 -18.31 -5.64
C ASN A 75 7.74 -19.30 -4.70
N ASP A 76 8.64 -18.81 -3.85
CA ASP A 76 9.40 -19.59 -2.88
C ASP A 76 8.93 -19.28 -1.46
N LYS A 77 8.53 -20.33 -0.74
CA LYS A 77 8.14 -20.22 0.69
C LYS A 77 9.31 -19.76 1.57
N GLY A 78 10.53 -20.17 1.24
CA GLY A 78 11.72 -19.76 1.97
C GLY A 78 11.99 -18.25 1.85
N ASP A 79 11.69 -17.63 0.72
CA ASP A 79 11.80 -16.19 0.56
C ASP A 79 10.76 -15.44 1.40
N LEU A 80 9.53 -15.95 1.46
CA LEU A 80 8.48 -15.43 2.33
C LEU A 80 8.85 -15.54 3.82
N GLU A 81 9.44 -16.67 4.24
CA GLU A 81 9.86 -16.90 5.63
C GLU A 81 11.03 -16.00 6.05
N ARG A 82 11.99 -15.79 5.15
CA ARG A 82 13.17 -14.94 5.38
C ARG A 82 12.89 -13.45 5.23
N TYR A 83 11.72 -13.06 4.70
CA TYR A 83 11.42 -11.65 4.48
C TYR A 83 11.41 -10.89 5.82
N PRO A 84 12.11 -9.75 5.93
CA PRO A 84 12.20 -9.00 7.18
C PRO A 84 10.84 -8.51 7.66
N ARG A 85 10.59 -8.62 8.96
CA ARG A 85 9.38 -8.13 9.63
C ARG A 85 9.80 -7.09 10.66
N THR A 86 9.67 -5.82 10.29
CA THR A 86 10.23 -4.67 11.03
C THR A 86 9.16 -3.61 11.29
N LEU A 87 7.94 -4.03 11.67
CA LEU A 87 6.78 -3.13 11.75
C LEU A 87 7.03 -1.90 12.63
N ASP A 88 7.68 -2.05 13.79
CA ASP A 88 7.95 -0.93 14.70
C ASP A 88 8.89 0.10 14.05
N HIS A 89 9.95 -0.37 13.36
CA HIS A 89 10.86 0.48 12.60
C HIS A 89 10.14 1.14 11.42
N ASP A 90 9.32 0.37 10.71
CA ASP A 90 8.54 0.85 9.56
C ASP A 90 7.57 1.96 10.01
N CYS A 91 6.86 1.77 11.14
CA CYS A 91 5.98 2.78 11.72
C CYS A 91 6.74 4.06 12.09
N THR A 92 7.91 3.94 12.72
CA THR A 92 8.74 5.10 13.07
C THR A 92 9.11 5.90 11.83
N LEU A 93 9.61 5.23 10.78
CA LEU A 93 9.97 5.87 9.51
C LEU A 93 8.76 6.53 8.82
N MET A 94 7.57 5.92 8.90
CA MET A 94 6.35 6.48 8.28
C MET A 94 5.84 7.70 9.02
N ASP A 95 5.89 7.69 10.35
CA ASP A 95 5.55 8.85 11.20
C ASP A 95 6.47 10.04 10.91
N GLU A 96 7.78 9.81 10.81
CA GLU A 96 8.77 10.81 10.41
C GLU A 96 8.54 11.37 9.00
N CYS A 97 7.97 10.56 8.09
CA CYS A 97 7.60 11.00 6.75
C CYS A 97 6.28 11.76 6.68
N GLY A 98 5.50 11.79 7.78
CA GLY A 98 4.21 12.46 7.87
C GLY A 98 3.03 11.64 7.37
N ALA A 99 3.13 10.31 7.34
CA ALA A 99 1.99 9.45 7.04
C ALA A 99 0.91 9.59 8.12
N ASP A 100 -0.36 9.52 7.74
CA ASP A 100 -1.48 9.63 8.67
C ASP A 100 -1.90 8.26 9.21
N ILE A 101 -1.85 7.24 8.35
CA ILE A 101 -2.29 5.89 8.69
C ILE A 101 -1.29 4.85 8.16
N VAL A 102 -0.87 3.92 9.02
CA VAL A 102 -0.24 2.67 8.64
C VAL A 102 -1.27 1.56 8.74
N PHE A 103 -1.57 0.91 7.63
CA PHE A 103 -2.46 -0.25 7.56
C PHE A 103 -1.63 -1.52 7.54
N ALA A 104 -1.63 -2.26 8.64
CA ALA A 104 -0.81 -3.47 8.85
C ALA A 104 -1.67 -4.72 9.14
N PRO A 105 -2.50 -5.17 8.19
CA PRO A 105 -3.43 -6.28 8.41
C PRO A 105 -2.73 -7.64 8.47
N SER A 106 -3.36 -8.59 9.15
CA SER A 106 -2.97 -10.00 9.08
C SER A 106 -3.35 -10.62 7.74
N VAL A 107 -2.72 -11.78 7.41
CA VAL A 107 -3.11 -12.55 6.21
C VAL A 107 -4.58 -13.00 6.28
N LYS A 108 -5.07 -13.35 7.48
CA LYS A 108 -6.47 -13.75 7.68
C LYS A 108 -7.43 -12.59 7.46
N GLU A 109 -7.04 -11.37 7.83
CA GLU A 109 -7.82 -10.14 7.59
C GLU A 109 -7.88 -9.83 6.10
N MET A 110 -6.73 -9.88 5.41
CA MET A 110 -6.66 -9.65 3.96
C MET A 110 -7.31 -10.77 3.15
N TYR A 111 -7.20 -12.02 3.57
CA TYR A 111 -7.72 -13.19 2.84
C TYR A 111 -8.48 -14.12 3.80
N PRO A 112 -9.71 -13.75 4.24
CA PRO A 112 -10.55 -14.63 5.06
C PRO A 112 -10.92 -15.92 4.32
N THR A 113 -10.94 -15.87 2.99
CA THR A 113 -11.02 -17.00 2.06
C THR A 113 -9.94 -16.84 0.99
N PRO A 114 -9.43 -17.94 0.41
CA PRO A 114 -8.44 -17.86 -0.67
C PRO A 114 -8.94 -17.00 -1.84
N ASP A 115 -8.09 -16.09 -2.31
CA ASP A 115 -8.38 -15.30 -3.50
C ASP A 115 -8.14 -16.15 -4.76
N THR A 116 -9.22 -16.52 -5.44
CA THR A 116 -9.17 -17.36 -6.64
C THR A 116 -9.23 -16.54 -7.94
N ARG A 117 -9.26 -15.20 -7.85
CA ARG A 117 -9.27 -14.33 -9.02
C ARG A 117 -7.97 -14.49 -9.80
N LYS A 118 -8.09 -14.49 -11.13
CA LYS A 118 -6.96 -14.54 -12.05
C LYS A 118 -6.89 -13.24 -12.84
N PHE A 119 -5.71 -12.64 -12.82
CA PHE A 119 -5.39 -11.44 -13.57
C PHE A 119 -4.27 -11.77 -14.56
N GLU A 120 -4.60 -11.72 -15.83
CA GLU A 120 -3.66 -11.98 -16.93
C GLU A 120 -3.73 -10.84 -17.92
N PHE A 121 -2.63 -10.12 -18.08
CA PHE A 121 -2.50 -8.99 -18.98
C PHE A 121 -1.30 -9.18 -19.93
N PRO A 122 -1.38 -10.16 -20.89
CA PRO A 122 -0.27 -10.33 -21.81
C PRO A 122 -0.12 -9.09 -22.74
N PRO A 123 1.10 -8.70 -23.15
CA PRO A 123 2.35 -9.39 -22.80
C PRO A 123 2.93 -8.97 -21.43
N VAL A 124 2.43 -7.92 -20.75
CA VAL A 124 3.08 -7.32 -19.56
C VAL A 124 3.20 -8.27 -18.36
N THR A 125 2.35 -9.28 -18.26
CA THR A 125 2.40 -10.29 -17.18
C THR A 125 3.18 -11.55 -17.57
N THR A 126 3.60 -11.71 -18.84
CA THR A 126 4.16 -12.98 -19.37
C THR A 126 5.61 -12.87 -19.86
N VAL A 127 6.14 -11.66 -19.95
CA VAL A 127 7.55 -11.40 -20.36
C VAL A 127 8.41 -11.02 -19.15
N MET A 128 9.71 -10.96 -19.31
CA MET A 128 10.70 -10.51 -18.30
C MET A 128 10.47 -11.21 -16.94
N GLU A 129 10.23 -10.48 -15.86
CA GLU A 129 9.95 -11.06 -14.53
C GLU A 129 8.78 -12.05 -14.56
N GLY A 130 7.72 -11.76 -15.33
CA GLY A 130 6.56 -12.64 -15.46
C GLY A 130 6.90 -14.01 -16.02
N ALA A 131 7.88 -14.09 -16.95
CA ALA A 131 8.39 -15.36 -17.49
C ALA A 131 9.23 -16.13 -16.45
N HIS A 132 9.98 -15.42 -15.60
CA HIS A 132 10.88 -16.02 -14.60
C HIS A 132 10.18 -16.30 -13.26
N ARG A 133 9.06 -15.63 -12.99
CA ARG A 133 8.28 -15.74 -11.75
C ARG A 133 6.80 -16.03 -12.05
N PRO A 134 6.45 -17.24 -12.53
CA PRO A 134 5.06 -17.59 -12.87
C PRO A 134 4.12 -17.35 -11.69
N GLY A 135 3.01 -16.64 -11.90
CA GLY A 135 2.02 -16.32 -10.87
C GLY A 135 2.33 -15.10 -10.00
N HIS A 136 3.56 -14.58 -10.02
CA HIS A 136 3.94 -13.40 -9.23
C HIS A 136 3.01 -12.20 -9.51
N PHE A 137 2.85 -11.80 -10.76
CA PHE A 137 2.01 -10.66 -11.11
C PHE A 137 0.52 -10.89 -10.85
N ASN A 138 0.05 -12.14 -10.89
CA ASN A 138 -1.30 -12.45 -10.44
C ASN A 138 -1.46 -12.15 -8.94
N GLY A 139 -0.49 -12.56 -8.10
CA GLY A 139 -0.47 -12.23 -6.68
C GLY A 139 -0.38 -10.73 -6.40
N VAL A 140 0.42 -9.99 -7.18
CA VAL A 140 0.48 -8.52 -7.12
C VAL A 140 -0.88 -7.91 -7.45
N CYS A 141 -1.54 -8.34 -8.52
CA CYS A 141 -2.87 -7.84 -8.89
C CYS A 141 -3.93 -8.16 -7.84
N GLN A 142 -3.89 -9.36 -7.23
CA GLN A 142 -4.79 -9.75 -6.16
C GLN A 142 -4.68 -8.79 -4.96
N VAL A 143 -3.47 -8.55 -4.47
CA VAL A 143 -3.29 -7.67 -3.31
C VAL A 143 -3.56 -6.21 -3.62
N VAL A 144 -3.07 -5.70 -4.76
CA VAL A 144 -3.26 -4.29 -5.14
C VAL A 144 -4.73 -3.97 -5.39
N SER A 145 -5.46 -4.83 -6.14
CA SER A 145 -6.90 -4.65 -6.32
C SER A 145 -7.65 -4.64 -4.99
N ARG A 146 -7.28 -5.55 -4.08
CA ARG A 146 -7.90 -5.59 -2.74
C ARG A 146 -7.62 -4.34 -1.93
N LEU A 147 -6.38 -3.85 -1.93
CA LEU A 147 -6.04 -2.58 -1.27
C LEU A 147 -6.80 -1.40 -1.89
N PHE A 148 -6.97 -1.38 -3.21
CA PHE A 148 -7.75 -0.34 -3.88
C PHE A 148 -9.23 -0.38 -3.46
N TYR A 149 -9.85 -1.56 -3.34
CA TYR A 149 -11.22 -1.70 -2.84
C TYR A 149 -11.37 -1.34 -1.35
N ILE A 150 -10.35 -1.61 -0.53
CA ILE A 150 -10.38 -1.28 0.90
C ILE A 150 -10.20 0.22 1.11
N VAL A 151 -9.18 0.79 0.47
CA VAL A 151 -8.77 2.19 0.68
C VAL A 151 -9.51 3.15 -0.26
N THR A 152 -9.90 2.72 -1.47
CA THR A 152 -10.46 3.55 -2.56
C THR A 152 -9.69 4.88 -2.73
N PRO A 153 -8.37 4.83 -3.00
CA PRO A 153 -7.53 6.03 -2.98
C PRO A 153 -7.77 6.91 -4.22
N ASP A 154 -7.56 8.23 -4.09
CA ASP A 154 -7.51 9.14 -5.24
C ASP A 154 -6.22 8.97 -6.04
N ARG A 155 -5.12 8.63 -5.35
CA ARG A 155 -3.80 8.37 -5.94
C ARG A 155 -3.10 7.21 -5.25
N ALA A 156 -2.37 6.41 -6.01
CA ALA A 156 -1.51 5.36 -5.48
C ALA A 156 -0.08 5.53 -6.01
N TYR A 157 0.91 5.27 -5.13
CA TYR A 157 2.32 5.56 -5.39
C TYR A 157 3.13 4.27 -5.44
N PHE A 158 3.87 4.06 -6.52
CA PHE A 158 4.72 2.90 -6.77
C PHE A 158 6.13 3.35 -7.18
N GLY A 159 7.15 2.61 -6.77
CA GLY A 159 8.53 2.92 -7.10
C GLY A 159 8.86 2.65 -8.56
N GLU A 160 9.50 3.59 -9.25
CA GLU A 160 9.91 3.45 -10.66
C GLU A 160 10.90 2.30 -10.87
N LYS A 161 11.63 1.89 -9.85
CA LYS A 161 12.53 0.74 -9.88
C LYS A 161 11.81 -0.53 -10.36
N ASP A 162 10.55 -0.71 -9.96
CA ASP A 162 9.72 -1.86 -10.31
C ASP A 162 8.85 -1.56 -11.54
N TRP A 163 9.53 -1.14 -12.64
CA TRP A 163 8.89 -0.65 -13.85
C TRP A 163 7.81 -1.58 -14.43
N GLN A 164 8.09 -2.89 -14.48
CA GLN A 164 7.14 -3.87 -14.99
C GLN A 164 5.91 -3.98 -14.08
N GLN A 165 6.09 -3.92 -12.77
CA GLN A 165 4.98 -3.87 -11.81
C GLN A 165 4.08 -2.65 -12.06
N ILE A 166 4.66 -1.48 -12.35
CA ILE A 166 3.87 -0.29 -12.70
C ILE A 166 3.04 -0.52 -13.97
N ALA A 167 3.62 -1.15 -14.99
CA ALA A 167 2.88 -1.49 -16.22
C ALA A 167 1.72 -2.44 -15.92
N VAL A 168 1.93 -3.47 -15.10
CA VAL A 168 0.88 -4.41 -14.68
C VAL A 168 -0.20 -3.70 -13.86
N VAL A 169 0.16 -2.82 -12.91
CA VAL A 169 -0.82 -2.07 -12.11
C VAL A 169 -1.65 -1.12 -12.98
N LYS A 170 -1.06 -0.52 -14.02
CA LYS A 170 -1.82 0.31 -14.97
C LYS A 170 -2.88 -0.51 -15.72
N GLU A 171 -2.55 -1.74 -16.16
CA GLU A 171 -3.54 -2.63 -16.77
C GLU A 171 -4.61 -3.06 -15.76
N LEU A 172 -4.19 -3.34 -14.50
CA LEU A 172 -5.14 -3.66 -13.44
C LEU A 172 -6.15 -2.51 -13.21
N VAL A 173 -5.68 -1.26 -13.13
CA VAL A 173 -6.56 -0.09 -12.96
C VAL A 173 -7.55 0.02 -14.12
N ARG A 174 -7.11 -0.16 -15.36
CA ARG A 174 -8.01 -0.16 -16.52
C ARG A 174 -9.06 -1.28 -16.48
N TYR A 175 -8.69 -2.42 -15.88
CA TYR A 175 -9.56 -3.59 -15.79
C TYR A 175 -10.62 -3.46 -14.69
N ILE A 176 -10.28 -2.84 -13.56
CA ILE A 176 -11.21 -2.72 -12.42
C ILE A 176 -12.04 -1.42 -12.43
N GLY A 177 -11.70 -0.43 -13.28
CA GLY A 177 -12.39 0.88 -13.37
C GLY A 177 -11.86 1.89 -12.39
#